data_0d171fb92fb680c4acdbb4dcf1f3ade2
#
_entry.id   0d171fb92fb680c4acdbb4dcf1f3ade2
#
_cell.length_a   1.000
_cell.length_b   1.000
_cell.length_c   1.000
_cell.angle_alpha   90.00
_cell.angle_beta   90.00
_cell.angle_gamma   90.00
#
_symmetry.space_group_name_H-M   'P 1'
#
loop_
_entity.id
_entity.type
_entity.pdbx_description
1 polymer ?
#
loop_
_entity_poly.entity_id
_entity_poly.type
_entity_poly.pdbx_seq_one_letter_code
_entity_poly.pdbx_strand_id
1 'polypeptide(L)'
;MTTSLTWHDVLAEEKQQPYFVNTLSTVAAERQAGQTIYPPQKDVFNAFRYTELSDVKVVILGQDPYHGPGQAHGLAFSVRPGIAIPPSLLNMYKELEGSIPGLDRKS
;
A
#
# COMPACT_ATOMS: atom_id res chain seq x y z
N MET A 1 6.10 31.77 4.73
CA MET A 1 6.52 30.43 5.15
C MET A 1 5.64 29.38 4.47
N THR A 2 6.26 28.50 3.73
CA THR A 2 5.51 27.46 3.04
C THR A 2 5.28 26.28 3.99
N THR A 3 4.03 25.94 4.19
CA THR A 3 3.67 24.73 4.94
C THR A 3 3.68 23.55 3.99
N SER A 4 4.36 22.47 4.36
CA SER A 4 4.36 21.25 3.56
C SER A 4 2.95 20.66 3.52
N LEU A 5 2.50 20.24 2.34
CA LEU A 5 1.24 19.51 2.18
C LEU A 5 1.36 18.13 2.83
N THR A 6 0.30 17.70 3.47
CA THR A 6 0.18 16.36 4.02
C THR A 6 -0.75 15.50 3.16
N TRP A 7 -0.73 14.19 3.38
CA TRP A 7 -1.69 13.30 2.73
C TRP A 7 -3.14 13.71 3.02
N HIS A 8 -3.40 14.15 4.26
CA HIS A 8 -4.74 14.61 4.64
C HIS A 8 -5.18 15.82 3.80
N ASP A 9 -4.27 16.78 3.59
CA ASP A 9 -4.58 17.98 2.80
C ASP A 9 -4.95 17.63 1.36
N VAL A 10 -4.19 16.71 0.75
CA VAL A 10 -4.37 16.33 -0.65
C VAL A 10 -5.58 15.42 -0.84
N LEU A 11 -5.83 14.52 0.11
CA LEU A 11 -6.88 13.49 -0.03
C LEU A 11 -8.22 13.89 0.57
N ALA A 12 -8.29 15.00 1.32
CA ALA A 12 -9.54 15.39 2.00
C ALA A 12 -10.71 15.56 1.03
N GLU A 13 -10.51 16.22 -0.11
CA GLU A 13 -11.53 16.38 -1.12
C GLU A 13 -11.92 15.05 -1.77
N GLU A 14 -10.93 14.22 -2.08
CA GLU A 14 -11.15 12.92 -2.69
C GLU A 14 -11.99 12.01 -1.79
N LYS A 15 -11.77 12.06 -0.48
CA LYS A 15 -12.53 11.27 0.48
C LYS A 15 -14.02 11.64 0.52
N GLN A 16 -14.39 12.83 0.05
CA GLN A 16 -15.78 13.27 -0.02
C GLN A 16 -16.44 12.90 -1.34
N GLN A 17 -15.70 12.45 -2.33
CA GLN A 17 -16.24 12.10 -3.64
C GLN A 17 -17.10 10.83 -3.55
N PRO A 18 -18.22 10.78 -4.32
CA PRO A 18 -19.11 9.62 -4.32
C PRO A 18 -18.40 8.29 -4.60
N TYR A 19 -17.45 8.27 -5.53
CA TYR A 19 -16.73 7.04 -5.87
C TYR A 19 -15.95 6.49 -4.68
N PHE A 20 -15.33 7.37 -3.90
CA PHE A 20 -14.56 6.98 -2.71
C PHE A 20 -15.48 6.42 -1.63
N VAL A 21 -16.56 7.15 -1.33
CA VAL A 21 -17.54 6.74 -0.32
C VAL A 21 -18.18 5.42 -0.72
N ASN A 22 -18.57 5.25 -1.98
CA ASN A 22 -19.18 4.03 -2.47
C ASN A 22 -18.23 2.84 -2.39
N THR A 23 -16.97 3.03 -2.71
CA THR A 23 -15.95 1.98 -2.61
C THR A 23 -15.78 1.52 -1.17
N LEU A 24 -15.66 2.45 -0.23
CA LEU A 24 -15.53 2.12 1.18
C LEU A 24 -16.78 1.40 1.71
N SER A 25 -17.97 1.87 1.30
CA SER A 25 -19.23 1.24 1.70
C SER A 25 -19.33 -0.19 1.17
N THR A 26 -18.95 -0.42 -0.07
CA THR A 26 -18.94 -1.75 -0.69
C THR A 26 -18.01 -2.69 0.06
N VAL A 27 -16.79 -2.25 0.37
CA VAL A 27 -15.81 -3.06 1.11
C VAL A 27 -16.33 -3.37 2.51
N ALA A 28 -16.90 -2.39 3.20
CA ALA A 28 -17.45 -2.59 4.54
C ALA A 28 -18.60 -3.60 4.53
N ALA A 29 -19.49 -3.51 3.54
CA ALA A 29 -20.62 -4.43 3.39
C ALA A 29 -20.13 -5.87 3.12
N GLU A 30 -19.13 -6.03 2.28
CA GLU A 30 -18.54 -7.35 1.99
C GLU A 30 -17.87 -7.95 3.22
N ARG A 31 -17.16 -7.16 4.02
CA ARG A 31 -16.57 -7.63 5.27
C ARG A 31 -17.65 -8.08 6.26
N GLN A 32 -18.74 -7.33 6.38
CA GLN A 32 -19.87 -7.67 7.26
C GLN A 32 -20.60 -8.93 6.79
N ALA A 33 -20.62 -9.16 5.47
CA ALA A 33 -21.23 -10.37 4.91
C ALA A 33 -20.37 -11.63 5.12
N GLY A 34 -19.22 -11.51 5.77
CA GLY A 34 -18.35 -12.63 6.10
C GLY A 34 -17.28 -12.92 5.05
N GLN A 35 -17.16 -12.09 4.03
CA GLN A 35 -16.09 -12.24 3.06
C GLN A 35 -14.75 -11.81 3.66
N THR A 36 -13.71 -12.59 3.36
CA THR A 36 -12.37 -12.26 3.80
C THR A 36 -11.74 -11.30 2.81
N ILE A 37 -11.44 -10.09 3.25
CA ILE A 37 -10.83 -9.05 2.42
C ILE A 37 -9.48 -8.67 3.00
N TYR A 38 -8.46 -8.65 2.17
CA TYR A 38 -7.09 -8.26 2.54
C TYR A 38 -6.72 -6.91 1.94
N PRO A 39 -5.92 -6.09 2.62
CA PRO A 39 -5.44 -6.27 4.01
C PRO A 39 -6.54 -6.05 5.04
N PRO A 40 -6.27 -6.33 6.32
CA PRO A 40 -7.19 -5.94 7.39
C PRO A 40 -7.47 -4.44 7.36
N GLN A 41 -8.67 -4.03 7.80
CA GLN A 41 -9.11 -2.64 7.73
C GLN A 41 -8.10 -1.65 8.34
N LYS A 42 -7.45 -2.04 9.42
CA LYS A 42 -6.44 -1.21 10.10
C LYS A 42 -5.20 -0.94 9.25
N ASP A 43 -4.93 -1.79 8.25
CA ASP A 43 -3.71 -1.73 7.45
C ASP A 43 -3.92 -1.09 6.06
N VAL A 44 -5.16 -0.79 5.67
CA VAL A 44 -5.49 -0.33 4.31
C VAL A 44 -4.71 0.92 3.89
N PHE A 45 -4.50 1.86 4.80
CA PHE A 45 -3.81 3.12 4.51
C PHE A 45 -2.40 3.18 5.08
N ASN A 46 -1.77 2.03 5.34
CA ASN A 46 -0.43 2.01 5.93
C ASN A 46 0.62 2.76 5.10
N ALA A 47 0.53 2.71 3.77
CA ALA A 47 1.49 3.42 2.92
C ALA A 47 1.51 4.93 3.22
N PHE A 48 0.35 5.52 3.50
CA PHE A 48 0.25 6.93 3.83
C PHE A 48 0.75 7.25 5.25
N ARG A 49 0.73 6.27 6.14
CA ARG A 49 1.20 6.44 7.52
C ARG A 49 2.71 6.40 7.62
N TYR A 50 3.35 5.54 6.82
CA TYR A 50 4.78 5.29 6.91
C TYR A 50 5.62 6.23 6.07
N THR A 51 5.02 6.90 5.07
CA THR A 51 5.74 7.82 4.20
C THR A 51 4.96 9.12 4.11
N GLU A 52 5.55 10.20 4.59
CA GLU A 52 4.96 11.53 4.46
C GLU A 52 4.95 11.96 3.00
N LEU A 53 3.95 12.75 2.61
CA LEU A 53 3.83 13.23 1.24
C LEU A 53 5.09 13.97 0.77
N SER A 54 5.69 14.77 1.65
CA SER A 54 6.90 15.54 1.34
C SER A 54 8.13 14.67 1.09
N ASP A 55 8.10 13.42 1.56
CA ASP A 55 9.21 12.47 1.41
C ASP A 55 9.06 11.57 0.18
N VAL A 56 7.91 11.63 -0.49
CA VAL A 56 7.66 10.79 -1.67
C VAL A 56 8.53 11.26 -2.83
N LYS A 57 9.27 10.32 -3.41
CA LYS A 57 10.11 10.57 -4.59
C LYS A 57 9.55 9.92 -5.84
N VAL A 58 8.95 8.75 -5.69
CA VAL A 58 8.38 7.96 -6.79
C VAL A 58 7.08 7.34 -6.32
N VAL A 59 6.07 7.34 -7.19
CA VAL A 59 4.80 6.65 -6.94
C VAL A 59 4.66 5.53 -7.94
N ILE A 60 4.46 4.32 -7.43
CA ILE A 60 4.23 3.13 -8.26
C ILE A 60 2.79 2.67 -8.03
N LEU A 61 2.00 2.65 -9.09
CA LEU A 61 0.63 2.16 -9.06
C LEU A 61 0.60 0.75 -9.66
N GLY A 62 0.02 -0.18 -8.93
CA GLY A 62 -0.05 -1.55 -9.39
C GLY A 62 -1.00 -2.37 -8.56
N GLN A 63 -1.11 -3.62 -8.92
CA GLN A 63 -1.91 -4.57 -8.17
C GLN A 63 -1.08 -5.14 -7.03
N ASP A 64 -1.70 -5.25 -5.85
CA ASP A 64 -1.08 -5.89 -4.70
C ASP A 64 -0.77 -7.36 -5.00
N PRO A 65 0.47 -7.83 -4.78
CA PRO A 65 0.84 -9.21 -5.11
C PRO A 65 0.39 -10.24 -4.08
N TYR A 66 -0.27 -9.82 -3.00
CA TYR A 66 -0.59 -10.71 -1.88
C TYR A 66 -2.02 -11.23 -1.97
N HIS A 67 -2.18 -12.55 -1.77
CA HIS A 67 -3.48 -13.23 -1.88
C HIS A 67 -3.86 -14.00 -0.62
N GLY A 68 -2.92 -14.25 0.28
CA GLY A 68 -3.13 -15.09 1.45
C GLY A 68 -3.22 -14.35 2.76
N PRO A 69 -3.66 -15.04 3.84
CA PRO A 69 -3.74 -14.44 5.16
C PRO A 69 -2.37 -13.95 5.66
N GLY A 70 -2.34 -12.80 6.28
CA GLY A 70 -1.13 -12.24 6.87
C GLY A 70 -0.12 -11.67 5.89
N GLN A 71 -0.37 -11.75 4.59
CA GLN A 71 0.53 -11.23 3.56
C GLN A 71 0.32 -9.74 3.33
N ALA A 72 -0.90 -9.33 3.01
CA ALA A 72 -1.21 -7.94 2.75
C ALA A 72 -1.26 -7.13 4.05
N HIS A 73 -0.60 -5.98 4.06
CA HIS A 73 -0.57 -5.11 5.25
C HIS A 73 -0.53 -3.62 4.88
N GLY A 74 -1.03 -3.29 3.69
CA GLY A 74 -1.12 -1.90 3.22
C GLY A 74 0.17 -1.35 2.61
N LEU A 75 1.18 -2.21 2.41
CA LEU A 75 2.46 -1.86 1.79
C LEU A 75 2.75 -2.91 0.71
N ALA A 76 2.41 -2.59 -0.54
CA ALA A 76 2.37 -3.56 -1.63
C ALA A 76 3.71 -4.25 -1.92
N PHE A 77 4.84 -3.58 -1.67
CA PHE A 77 6.17 -4.11 -1.99
C PHE A 77 7.01 -4.39 -0.76
N SER A 78 6.38 -4.45 0.40
CA SER A 78 7.02 -4.80 1.65
C SER A 78 6.52 -6.16 2.13
N VAL A 79 7.39 -6.93 2.78
CA VAL A 79 7.06 -8.26 3.28
C VAL A 79 7.28 -8.28 4.79
N ARG A 80 6.28 -8.75 5.53
CA ARG A 80 6.41 -8.91 6.98
C ARG A 80 7.41 -10.01 7.29
N PRO A 81 8.14 -9.92 8.42
CA PRO A 81 9.03 -11.00 8.84
C PRO A 81 8.28 -12.33 8.92
N GLY A 82 8.92 -13.39 8.44
CA GLY A 82 8.33 -14.73 8.44
C GLY A 82 7.41 -15.05 7.27
N ILE A 83 7.17 -14.10 6.38
CA ILE A 83 6.35 -14.31 5.18
C ILE A 83 7.25 -14.45 3.96
N ALA A 84 6.94 -15.41 3.08
CA ALA A 84 7.70 -15.63 1.85
C ALA A 84 7.51 -14.46 0.87
N ILE A 85 8.58 -14.09 0.20
CA ILE A 85 8.55 -13.04 -0.82
C ILE A 85 7.77 -13.56 -2.04
N PRO A 86 6.71 -12.86 -2.51
CA PRO A 86 5.98 -13.25 -3.71
C PRO A 86 6.88 -13.25 -4.95
N PRO A 87 6.64 -14.15 -5.93
CA PRO A 87 7.46 -14.20 -7.13
C PRO A 87 7.57 -12.90 -7.91
N SER A 88 6.48 -12.14 -8.00
CA SER A 88 6.48 -10.84 -8.69
C SER A 88 7.40 -9.84 -8.01
N LEU A 89 7.37 -9.78 -6.68
CA LEU A 89 8.22 -8.89 -5.90
C LEU A 89 9.69 -9.32 -6.00
N LEU A 90 9.94 -10.62 -5.97
CA LEU A 90 11.29 -11.15 -6.13
C LEU A 90 11.89 -10.77 -7.48
N ASN A 91 11.09 -10.82 -8.54
CA ASN A 91 11.51 -10.39 -9.88
C ASN A 91 11.83 -8.89 -9.92
N MET A 92 11.06 -8.07 -9.24
CA MET A 92 11.33 -6.63 -9.11
C MET A 92 12.67 -6.38 -8.41
N TYR A 93 12.95 -7.12 -7.35
CA TYR A 93 14.22 -7.00 -6.63
C TYR A 93 15.41 -7.37 -7.53
N LYS A 94 15.29 -8.43 -8.33
CA LYS A 94 16.34 -8.83 -9.26
C LYS A 94 16.62 -7.74 -10.28
N GLU A 95 15.57 -7.12 -10.82
CA GLU A 95 15.72 -6.04 -11.80
C GLU A 95 16.37 -4.81 -11.16
N LEU A 96 15.95 -4.44 -9.97
CA LEU A 96 16.53 -3.30 -9.25
C LEU A 96 18.00 -3.55 -8.90
N GLU A 97 18.36 -4.75 -8.51
CA GLU A 97 19.76 -5.11 -8.21
C GLU A 97 20.62 -5.02 -9.45
N GLY A 98 20.11 -5.40 -10.62
CA GLY A 98 20.81 -5.27 -11.89
C GLY A 98 21.01 -3.83 -12.31
N SER A 99 20.04 -2.96 -12.00
CA SER A 99 20.09 -1.54 -12.37
C SER A 99 20.82 -0.68 -11.35
N ILE A 100 20.76 -1.04 -10.07
CA ILE A 100 21.33 -0.28 -8.96
C ILE A 100 22.21 -1.21 -8.13
N PRO A 101 23.50 -1.37 -8.47
CA PRO A 101 24.40 -2.22 -7.73
C PRO A 101 24.49 -1.79 -6.25
N GLY A 102 24.45 -2.74 -5.35
CA GLY A 102 24.54 -2.47 -3.92
C GLY A 102 23.23 -2.06 -3.27
N LEU A 103 22.11 -2.18 -3.99
CA LEU A 103 20.80 -1.89 -3.43
C LEU A 103 20.48 -2.84 -2.26
N ASP A 104 20.06 -2.25 -1.14
CA ASP A 104 19.64 -3.01 0.03
C ASP A 104 18.16 -3.42 -0.11
N ARG A 105 17.90 -4.71 -0.03
CA ARG A 105 16.53 -5.25 -0.05
C ARG A 105 15.81 -5.16 1.28
N LYS A 106 16.52 -4.87 2.36
CA LYS A 106 15.92 -4.76 3.68
C LYS A 106 15.08 -3.50 3.75
N SER A 107 13.83 -3.66 3.90
CA SER A 107 12.89 -2.54 4.00
C SER A 107 12.53 -2.25 5.45
#